data_945b5bddd18982d5ca017b1a2798f4e9
#
_entry.id   945b5bddd18982d5ca017b1a2798f4e9
#
_cell.length_a   1.000
_cell.length_b   1.000
_cell.length_c   1.000
_cell.angle_alpha   90.00
_cell.angle_beta   90.00
_cell.angle_gamma   90.00
#
_symmetry.space_group_name_H-M   'P 1'
#
loop_
_entity.id
_entity.type
_entity.pdbx_description
1 polymer ?
#
loop_
_entity_poly.entity_id
_entity_poly.type
_entity_poly.pdbx_seq_one_letter_code
_entity_poly.pdbx_strand_id
1 'polypeptide(L)'
;MAELEQEYLTFLLQGEEYGVDILCVQEIRVWSSVTELPNKPSYIKGVINLRGVIIPIIDLRLRFGKEALEYNEQTVTIILRHQANDRTMVVGIVVDAVSEVYKFDNQSIRKAPAFGSNIDSCFLKGLASIEEKLIILLDSKVLLNEDDLYCIDKAEANASNIAEQSVLQANTESKQANEVENA
;
A
#
# COMPACT_ATOMS: atom_id res chain seq x y z
N MET A 1 -15.34 5.97 32.88
CA MET A 1 -15.10 6.56 31.54
C MET A 1 -15.40 5.46 30.54
N ALA A 2 -16.25 5.73 29.57
CA ALA A 2 -16.49 4.75 28.53
C ALA A 2 -15.18 4.53 27.78
N GLU A 3 -14.66 3.30 27.79
CA GLU A 3 -13.55 2.91 26.95
C GLU A 3 -14.00 3.09 25.51
N LEU A 4 -13.26 3.89 24.74
CA LEU A 4 -13.55 4.12 23.34
C LEU A 4 -13.16 2.86 22.57
N GLU A 5 -14.12 1.97 22.40
CA GLU A 5 -14.01 0.83 21.51
C GLU A 5 -14.00 1.33 20.05
N GLN A 6 -13.08 0.85 19.26
CA GLN A 6 -12.97 1.14 17.85
C GLN A 6 -13.24 -0.14 17.05
N GLU A 7 -14.07 -0.02 16.02
CA GLU A 7 -14.42 -1.13 15.14
C GLU A 7 -13.47 -1.19 13.94
N TYR A 8 -13.05 -2.41 13.60
CA TYR A 8 -12.16 -2.68 12.47
C TYR A 8 -12.79 -3.71 11.55
N LEU A 9 -12.85 -3.39 10.25
CA LEU A 9 -13.13 -4.38 9.22
C LEU A 9 -11.85 -5.17 8.98
N THR A 10 -11.92 -6.51 9.11
CA THR A 10 -10.77 -7.37 8.85
C THR A 10 -10.87 -8.07 7.51
N PHE A 11 -9.71 -8.38 6.95
CA PHE A 11 -9.55 -9.00 5.65
C PHE A 11 -8.26 -9.81 5.59
N LEU A 12 -8.19 -10.73 4.64
CA LEU A 12 -7.06 -11.62 4.44
C LEU A 12 -6.14 -11.13 3.32
N LEU A 13 -4.84 -11.23 3.56
CA LEU A 13 -3.77 -11.09 2.57
C LEU A 13 -2.78 -12.23 2.75
N GLN A 14 -2.76 -13.18 1.81
CA GLN A 14 -1.90 -14.36 1.85
C GLN A 14 -1.94 -15.13 3.18
N GLY A 15 -3.15 -15.32 3.70
CA GLY A 15 -3.40 -16.06 4.93
C GLY A 15 -3.18 -15.28 6.23
N GLU A 16 -2.67 -14.06 6.18
CA GLU A 16 -2.55 -13.16 7.33
C GLU A 16 -3.76 -12.24 7.45
N GLU A 17 -4.21 -11.97 8.65
CA GLU A 17 -5.38 -11.13 8.90
C GLU A 17 -4.98 -9.69 9.22
N TYR A 18 -5.53 -8.78 8.44
CA TYR A 18 -5.33 -7.33 8.56
C TYR A 18 -6.65 -6.65 8.91
N GLY A 19 -6.58 -5.46 9.49
CA GLY A 19 -7.75 -4.67 9.81
C GLY A 19 -7.59 -3.20 9.51
N VAL A 20 -8.66 -2.56 9.05
CA VAL A 20 -8.77 -1.11 8.87
C VAL A 20 -9.94 -0.57 9.66
N ASP A 21 -9.84 0.68 10.10
CA ASP A 21 -10.93 1.38 10.78
C ASP A 21 -12.21 1.34 9.93
N ILE A 22 -13.29 0.81 10.49
CA ILE A 22 -14.57 0.69 9.78
C ILE A 22 -15.13 2.05 9.34
N LEU A 23 -14.79 3.12 10.05
CA LEU A 23 -15.25 4.47 9.70
C LEU A 23 -14.63 4.99 8.41
N CYS A 24 -13.51 4.40 7.97
CA CYS A 24 -12.88 4.70 6.69
C CYS A 24 -13.43 3.87 5.53
N VAL A 25 -14.20 2.82 5.80
CA VAL A 25 -14.77 1.94 4.77
C VAL A 25 -16.02 2.57 4.19
N GLN A 26 -15.97 2.90 2.89
CA GLN A 26 -17.12 3.45 2.17
C GLN A 26 -18.01 2.35 1.60
N GLU A 27 -17.41 1.37 0.93
CA GLU A 27 -18.11 0.20 0.39
C GLU A 27 -17.14 -0.94 0.10
N ILE A 28 -17.67 -2.15 -0.03
CA ILE A 28 -16.95 -3.35 -0.41
C ILE A 28 -17.52 -3.85 -1.72
N ARG A 29 -16.67 -4.18 -2.68
CA ARG A 29 -17.05 -4.64 -4.02
C ARG A 29 -16.33 -5.92 -4.38
N VAL A 30 -16.99 -6.79 -5.11
CA VAL A 30 -16.30 -7.90 -5.78
C VAL A 30 -15.29 -7.30 -6.78
N TRP A 31 -14.13 -7.94 -6.89
CA TRP A 31 -13.12 -7.52 -7.86
C TRP A 31 -13.72 -7.45 -9.28
N SER A 32 -13.43 -6.38 -9.96
CA SER A 32 -13.79 -6.19 -11.37
C SER A 32 -12.60 -5.55 -12.11
N SER A 33 -12.64 -5.65 -13.43
CA SER A 33 -11.60 -5.03 -14.27
C SER A 33 -11.49 -3.53 -14.02
N VAL A 34 -10.27 -3.03 -14.08
CA VAL A 34 -9.91 -1.61 -13.92
C VAL A 34 -9.45 -1.04 -15.26
N THR A 35 -9.50 0.27 -15.41
CA THR A 35 -8.82 0.97 -16.50
C THR A 35 -7.35 1.13 -16.16
N GLU A 36 -6.47 0.50 -16.91
CA GLU A 36 -5.03 0.60 -16.68
C GLU A 36 -4.49 1.98 -17.05
N LEU A 37 -3.55 2.46 -16.24
CA LEU A 37 -2.82 3.69 -16.49
C LEU A 37 -1.41 3.37 -16.98
N PRO A 38 -0.84 4.16 -17.93
CA PRO A 38 0.56 4.00 -18.33
C PRO A 38 1.51 4.46 -17.22
N ASN A 39 2.72 3.91 -17.20
CA ASN A 39 3.83 4.34 -16.33
C ASN A 39 3.46 4.44 -14.84
N LYS A 40 2.76 3.45 -14.32
CA LYS A 40 2.36 3.36 -12.92
C LYS A 40 3.18 2.32 -12.16
N PRO A 41 3.35 2.45 -10.84
CA PRO A 41 3.90 1.39 -10.00
C PRO A 41 3.09 0.09 -10.13
N SER A 42 3.73 -1.06 -9.94
CA SER A 42 3.11 -2.39 -10.10
C SER A 42 1.91 -2.63 -9.16
N TYR A 43 1.95 -2.03 -7.98
CA TYR A 43 0.88 -2.14 -6.99
C TYR A 43 -0.37 -1.31 -7.34
N ILE A 44 -0.26 -0.28 -8.18
CA ILE A 44 -1.43 0.43 -8.70
C ILE A 44 -1.97 -0.36 -9.88
N LYS A 45 -3.14 -0.93 -9.75
CA LYS A 45 -3.77 -1.73 -10.82
C LYS A 45 -4.35 -0.87 -11.93
N GLY A 46 -4.83 0.31 -11.58
CA GLY A 46 -5.47 1.25 -12.48
C GLY A 46 -6.47 2.12 -11.75
N VAL A 47 -7.50 2.55 -12.45
CA VAL A 47 -8.58 3.37 -11.89
C VAL A 47 -9.95 2.78 -12.23
N ILE A 48 -10.92 3.09 -11.40
CA ILE A 48 -12.35 2.86 -11.68
C ILE A 48 -13.10 4.18 -11.61
N ASN A 49 -14.23 4.25 -12.33
CA ASN A 49 -15.19 5.33 -12.17
C ASN A 49 -16.31 4.86 -11.24
N LEU A 50 -16.39 5.45 -10.06
CA LEU A 50 -17.44 5.18 -9.09
C LEU A 50 -18.34 6.41 -8.95
N ARG A 51 -19.52 6.34 -9.55
CA ARG A 51 -20.52 7.43 -9.51
C ARG A 51 -19.95 8.80 -9.96
N GLY A 52 -19.10 8.80 -10.98
CA GLY A 52 -18.45 10.02 -11.52
C GLY A 52 -17.13 10.39 -10.83
N VAL A 53 -16.73 9.69 -9.79
CA VAL A 53 -15.43 9.89 -9.13
C VAL A 53 -14.42 8.85 -9.63
N ILE A 54 -13.26 9.31 -10.07
CA ILE A 54 -12.16 8.44 -10.48
C ILE A 54 -11.38 8.02 -9.25
N ILE A 55 -11.30 6.73 -9.00
CA ILE A 55 -10.70 6.14 -7.80
C ILE A 55 -9.53 5.24 -8.21
N PRO A 56 -8.31 5.48 -7.69
CA PRO A 56 -7.19 4.59 -7.89
C PRO A 56 -7.41 3.27 -7.14
N ILE A 57 -7.01 2.17 -7.78
CA ILE A 57 -7.11 0.83 -7.23
C ILE A 57 -5.72 0.27 -7.00
N ILE A 58 -5.44 -0.12 -5.76
CA ILE A 58 -4.15 -0.60 -5.29
C ILE A 58 -4.27 -2.05 -4.88
N ASP A 59 -3.40 -2.90 -5.40
CA ASP A 59 -3.24 -4.26 -4.88
C ASP A 59 -2.37 -4.19 -3.61
N LEU A 60 -2.98 -4.43 -2.48
CA LEU A 60 -2.32 -4.29 -1.18
C LEU A 60 -1.22 -5.33 -0.96
N ARG A 61 -1.31 -6.51 -1.61
CA ARG A 61 -0.25 -7.53 -1.60
C ARG A 61 1.02 -6.97 -2.23
N LEU A 62 0.91 -6.43 -3.43
CA LEU A 62 2.04 -5.83 -4.14
C LEU A 62 2.60 -4.61 -3.40
N ARG A 63 1.70 -3.82 -2.80
CA ARG A 63 2.11 -2.66 -1.99
C ARG A 63 2.97 -3.05 -0.78
N PHE A 64 2.70 -4.21 -0.18
CA PHE A 64 3.47 -4.77 0.94
C PHE A 64 4.64 -5.65 0.51
N GLY A 65 5.00 -5.66 -0.77
CA GLY A 65 6.10 -6.47 -1.30
C GLY A 65 5.82 -7.97 -1.28
N LYS A 66 4.54 -8.37 -1.20
CA LYS A 66 4.11 -9.76 -1.31
C LYS A 66 3.97 -10.16 -2.78
N GLU A 67 3.97 -11.46 -3.04
CA GLU A 67 3.79 -11.97 -4.41
C GLU A 67 2.39 -11.66 -4.96
N ALA A 68 2.32 -11.42 -6.27
CA ALA A 68 1.06 -11.31 -6.96
C ALA A 68 0.33 -12.67 -6.97
N LEU A 69 -0.96 -12.66 -6.64
CA LEU A 69 -1.83 -13.82 -6.77
C LEU A 69 -2.89 -13.53 -7.83
N GLU A 70 -3.36 -14.59 -8.47
CA GLU A 70 -4.50 -14.48 -9.38
C GLU A 70 -5.76 -14.04 -8.62
N TYR A 71 -6.53 -13.16 -9.24
CA TYR A 71 -7.81 -12.74 -8.69
C TYR A 71 -8.85 -13.84 -8.91
N ASN A 72 -9.66 -14.09 -7.93
CA ASN A 72 -10.71 -15.11 -7.93
C ASN A 72 -12.04 -14.53 -7.43
N GLU A 73 -13.05 -15.37 -7.28
CA GLU A 73 -14.38 -14.94 -6.85
C GLU A 73 -14.45 -14.39 -5.42
N GLN A 74 -13.45 -14.68 -4.58
CA GLN A 74 -13.35 -14.16 -3.22
C GLN A 74 -12.58 -12.83 -3.16
N THR A 75 -11.84 -12.51 -4.21
CA THR A 75 -11.07 -11.25 -4.28
C THR A 75 -12.03 -10.07 -4.28
N VAL A 76 -11.79 -9.14 -3.37
CA VAL A 76 -12.64 -7.96 -3.20
C VAL A 76 -11.82 -6.68 -3.22
N THR A 77 -12.49 -5.61 -3.59
CA THR A 77 -11.97 -4.25 -3.48
C THR A 77 -12.70 -3.54 -2.37
N ILE A 78 -11.97 -3.11 -1.35
CA ILE A 78 -12.49 -2.29 -0.26
C ILE A 78 -12.23 -0.82 -0.63
N ILE A 79 -13.30 -0.05 -0.79
CA ILE A 79 -13.19 1.38 -1.04
C ILE A 79 -13.05 2.10 0.29
N LEU A 80 -11.90 2.71 0.50
CA LEU A 80 -11.58 3.49 1.68
C LEU A 80 -11.71 4.98 1.39
N ARG A 81 -12.25 5.69 2.34
CA ARG A 81 -12.38 7.15 2.30
C ARG A 81 -11.77 7.76 3.56
N HIS A 82 -10.95 8.77 3.37
CA HIS A 82 -10.41 9.57 4.46
C HIS A 82 -10.55 11.06 4.14
N GLN A 83 -10.91 11.83 5.15
CA GLN A 83 -10.95 13.29 5.03
C GLN A 83 -9.76 13.88 5.79
N ALA A 84 -8.85 14.48 5.05
CA ALA A 84 -7.68 15.17 5.59
C ALA A 84 -7.74 16.65 5.20
N ASN A 85 -7.80 17.52 6.19
CA ASN A 85 -7.99 18.97 5.97
C ASN A 85 -9.24 19.20 5.10
N ASP A 86 -9.13 19.96 4.03
CA ASP A 86 -10.25 20.26 3.11
C ASP A 86 -10.35 19.29 1.92
N ARG A 87 -9.61 18.17 1.93
CA ARG A 87 -9.59 17.20 0.85
C ARG A 87 -10.14 15.86 1.31
N THR A 88 -11.01 15.29 0.48
CA THR A 88 -11.47 13.91 0.64
C THR A 88 -10.64 13.02 -0.29
N MET A 89 -9.98 12.04 0.28
CA MET A 89 -9.24 11.01 -0.47
C MET A 89 -10.03 9.73 -0.49
N VAL A 90 -10.11 9.11 -1.65
CA VAL A 90 -10.80 7.83 -1.85
C VAL A 90 -9.89 6.91 -2.65
N VAL A 91 -9.64 5.72 -2.12
CA VAL A 91 -8.77 4.71 -2.72
C VAL A 91 -9.43 3.35 -2.59
N GLY A 92 -9.34 2.51 -3.60
CA GLY A 92 -9.72 1.11 -3.51
C GLY A 92 -8.50 0.23 -3.22
N ILE A 93 -8.58 -0.61 -2.22
CA ILE A 93 -7.56 -1.63 -1.92
C ILE A 93 -8.08 -3.01 -2.31
N VAL A 94 -7.28 -3.77 -3.04
CA VAL A 94 -7.58 -5.15 -3.40
C VAL A 94 -7.01 -6.07 -2.34
N VAL A 95 -7.86 -6.97 -1.84
CA VAL A 95 -7.55 -7.96 -0.80
C VAL A 95 -8.06 -9.33 -1.21
N ASP A 96 -7.55 -10.40 -0.57
CA ASP A 96 -7.90 -11.77 -0.94
C ASP A 96 -9.34 -12.12 -0.58
N ALA A 97 -9.78 -11.72 0.60
CA ALA A 97 -11.15 -11.90 1.09
C ALA A 97 -11.42 -10.94 2.26
N VAL A 98 -12.66 -10.55 2.44
CA VAL A 98 -13.13 -9.90 3.67
C VAL A 98 -13.44 -10.96 4.71
N SER A 99 -13.10 -10.68 5.96
CA SER A 99 -13.36 -11.54 7.10
C SER A 99 -14.53 -11.00 7.95
N GLU A 100 -14.24 -10.41 9.10
CA GLU A 100 -15.23 -9.98 10.07
C GLU A 100 -15.00 -8.54 10.54
N VAL A 101 -15.92 -8.02 11.35
CA VAL A 101 -15.75 -6.75 12.05
C VAL A 101 -15.50 -7.03 13.51
N TYR A 102 -14.36 -6.56 14.02
CA TYR A 102 -13.99 -6.70 15.42
C TYR A 102 -13.95 -5.36 16.13
N LYS A 103 -14.22 -5.40 17.43
CA LYS A 103 -14.10 -4.24 18.32
C LYS A 103 -12.86 -4.40 19.19
N PHE A 104 -12.04 -3.38 19.22
CA PHE A 104 -10.88 -3.31 20.11
C PHE A 104 -10.93 -2.04 20.95
N ASP A 105 -10.59 -2.17 22.21
CA ASP A 105 -10.26 -1.02 23.03
C ASP A 105 -8.81 -0.56 22.71
N ASN A 106 -8.52 0.69 22.97
CA ASN A 106 -7.19 1.24 22.68
C ASN A 106 -6.07 0.58 23.54
N GLN A 107 -6.41 -0.06 24.64
CA GLN A 107 -5.43 -0.72 25.52
C GLN A 107 -5.07 -2.11 25.00
N SER A 108 -5.96 -2.77 24.27
CA SER A 108 -5.73 -4.07 23.65
C SER A 108 -4.86 -3.99 22.39
N ILE A 109 -4.72 -2.79 21.80
CA ILE A 109 -3.89 -2.57 20.62
C ILE A 109 -2.44 -2.34 21.06
N ARG A 110 -1.56 -3.25 20.71
CA ARG A 110 -0.12 -3.19 21.01
C ARG A 110 0.63 -2.56 19.86
N LYS A 111 1.64 -1.76 20.16
CA LYS A 111 2.57 -1.27 19.12
C LYS A 111 3.28 -2.45 18.48
N ALA A 112 3.42 -2.43 17.16
CA ALA A 112 4.24 -3.41 16.46
C ALA A 112 5.68 -3.33 16.97
N PRO A 113 6.30 -4.47 17.30
CA PRO A 113 7.73 -4.48 17.61
C PRO A 113 8.50 -3.98 16.37
N ALA A 114 9.64 -3.33 16.61
CA ALA A 114 10.52 -2.88 15.52
C ALA A 114 11.12 -4.12 14.83
N PHE A 115 10.42 -4.66 13.86
CA PHE A 115 10.97 -5.67 12.96
C PHE A 115 11.89 -4.97 11.96
N GLY A 116 13.13 -5.44 11.87
CA GLY A 116 14.06 -4.91 10.88
C GLY A 116 13.47 -4.95 9.47
N SER A 117 13.35 -3.81 8.89
CA SER A 117 13.41 -3.40 7.48
C SER A 117 12.50 -4.00 6.39
N ASN A 118 11.60 -4.95 6.59
CA ASN A 118 10.86 -5.56 5.47
C ASN A 118 9.34 -5.32 5.45
N ILE A 119 8.78 -4.71 6.47
CA ILE A 119 7.43 -4.15 6.44
C ILE A 119 7.60 -2.68 6.72
N ASP A 120 7.19 -1.83 5.79
CA ASP A 120 7.10 -0.41 6.03
C ASP A 120 6.21 -0.18 7.25
N SER A 121 6.85 -0.07 8.41
CA SER A 121 6.18 0.14 9.70
C SER A 121 5.31 1.39 9.72
N CYS A 122 5.45 2.25 8.71
CA CYS A 122 4.62 3.43 8.54
C CYS A 122 3.13 3.11 8.35
N PHE A 123 2.77 1.96 7.74
CA PHE A 123 1.37 1.57 7.53
C PHE A 123 0.73 0.90 8.76
N LEU A 124 1.53 0.54 9.75
CA LEU A 124 1.06 -0.20 10.91
C LEU A 124 0.60 0.74 12.03
N LYS A 125 -0.69 0.66 12.35
CA LYS A 125 -1.23 1.30 13.55
C LYS A 125 -0.87 0.51 14.81
N GLY A 126 -0.93 -0.82 14.73
CA GLY A 126 -0.63 -1.73 15.83
C GLY A 126 -1.04 -3.16 15.54
N LEU A 127 -0.94 -3.97 16.57
CA LEU A 127 -1.32 -5.38 16.58
C LEU A 127 -2.41 -5.59 17.62
N ALA A 128 -3.47 -6.29 17.26
CA ALA A 128 -4.50 -6.74 18.18
C ALA A 128 -4.58 -8.28 18.14
N SER A 129 -5.05 -8.88 19.20
CA SER A 129 -5.25 -10.34 19.26
C SER A 129 -6.68 -10.66 19.69
N ILE A 130 -7.29 -11.59 18.99
CA ILE A 130 -8.56 -12.18 19.34
C ILE A 130 -8.35 -13.69 19.45
N GLU A 131 -8.63 -14.25 20.63
CA GLU A 131 -8.33 -15.64 20.92
C GLU A 131 -6.85 -15.94 20.63
N GLU A 132 -6.56 -16.80 19.67
CA GLU A 132 -5.18 -17.12 19.23
C GLU A 132 -4.77 -16.43 17.93
N LYS A 133 -5.67 -15.63 17.33
CA LYS A 133 -5.40 -14.91 16.09
C LYS A 133 -4.76 -13.55 16.34
N LEU A 134 -3.70 -13.26 15.59
CA LEU A 134 -3.07 -11.95 15.56
C LEU A 134 -3.61 -11.18 14.35
N ILE A 135 -4.08 -9.95 14.59
CA ILE A 135 -4.62 -9.05 13.56
C ILE A 135 -3.69 -7.86 13.44
N ILE A 136 -3.27 -7.57 12.22
CA ILE A 136 -2.39 -6.44 11.89
C ILE A 136 -3.28 -5.25 11.55
N LEU A 137 -3.33 -4.24 12.44
CA LEU A 137 -4.13 -3.05 12.23
C LEU A 137 -3.36 -2.02 11.40
N LEU A 138 -3.97 -1.59 10.32
CA LEU A 138 -3.39 -0.62 9.39
C LEU A 138 -3.86 0.80 9.71
N ASP A 139 -2.97 1.76 9.51
CA ASP A 139 -3.32 3.17 9.56
C ASP A 139 -3.86 3.61 8.19
N SER A 140 -5.18 3.78 8.12
CA SER A 140 -5.86 4.20 6.90
C SER A 140 -5.42 5.58 6.41
N LYS A 141 -4.98 6.47 7.31
CA LYS A 141 -4.47 7.80 6.93
C LYS A 141 -3.19 7.70 6.12
N VAL A 142 -2.31 6.79 6.52
CA VAL A 142 -1.05 6.54 5.81
C VAL A 142 -1.30 5.80 4.50
N LEU A 143 -2.18 4.80 4.51
CA LEU A 143 -2.57 4.08 3.29
C LEU A 143 -3.15 5.00 2.21
N LEU A 144 -3.84 6.06 2.62
CA LEU A 144 -4.54 7.00 1.73
C LEU A 144 -3.73 8.27 1.43
N ASN A 145 -2.52 8.40 1.97
CA ASN A 145 -1.67 9.56 1.70
C ASN A 145 -1.06 9.45 0.30
N GLU A 146 -1.34 10.43 -0.57
CA GLU A 146 -0.79 10.47 -1.93
C GLU A 146 0.74 10.47 -1.94
N ASP A 147 1.37 11.22 -1.04
CA ASP A 147 2.83 11.28 -0.96
C ASP A 147 3.45 9.93 -0.60
N ASP A 148 2.78 9.15 0.24
CA ASP A 148 3.23 7.81 0.63
C ASP A 148 2.87 6.76 -0.42
N LEU A 149 1.81 6.96 -1.20
CA LEU A 149 1.49 6.10 -2.34
C LEU A 149 2.57 6.16 -3.42
N TYR A 150 3.26 7.28 -3.55
CA TYR A 150 4.32 7.53 -4.53
C TYR A 150 5.74 7.51 -3.92
N CYS A 151 5.91 7.29 -2.61
CA CYS A 151 7.21 7.32 -1.94
C CYS A 151 8.22 6.27 -2.46
N ILE A 152 7.76 5.17 -3.02
CA ILE A 152 8.64 4.14 -3.57
C ILE A 152 9.28 4.62 -4.88
N ASP A 153 8.62 5.45 -5.68
CA ASP A 153 9.16 5.97 -6.93
C ASP A 153 10.40 6.84 -6.74
N LYS A 154 10.54 7.51 -5.59
CA LYS A 154 11.75 8.33 -5.30
C LYS A 154 12.99 7.49 -5.05
N ALA A 155 12.84 6.31 -4.45
CA ALA A 155 13.96 5.40 -4.22
C ALA A 155 14.39 4.70 -5.51
N GLU A 156 13.45 4.26 -6.34
CA GLU A 156 13.72 3.63 -7.65
C GLU A 156 14.22 4.65 -8.68
N ALA A 157 13.64 5.85 -8.72
CA ALA A 157 14.11 6.95 -9.57
C ALA A 157 15.54 7.40 -9.21
N ASN A 158 15.87 7.42 -7.92
CA ASN A 158 17.25 7.71 -7.49
C ASN A 158 18.22 6.58 -7.85
N ALA A 159 17.80 5.31 -7.76
CA ALA A 159 18.61 4.18 -8.17
C ALA A 159 18.86 4.17 -9.70
N SER A 160 17.85 4.51 -10.50
CA SER A 160 17.96 4.62 -11.96
C SER A 160 18.87 5.79 -12.36
N ASN A 161 18.75 6.94 -11.73
CA ASN A 161 19.61 8.10 -11.97
C ASN A 161 21.09 7.84 -11.59
N ILE A 162 21.33 7.09 -10.52
CA ILE A 162 22.70 6.70 -10.12
C ILE A 162 23.30 5.72 -11.14
N ALA A 163 22.50 4.78 -11.66
CA ALA A 163 22.94 3.85 -12.68
C ALA A 163 23.26 4.56 -14.01
N GLU A 164 22.44 5.52 -14.45
CA GLU A 164 22.68 6.31 -15.67
C GLU A 164 23.90 7.22 -15.52
N GLN A 165 24.11 7.83 -14.38
CA GLN A 165 25.30 8.64 -14.11
C GLN A 165 26.59 7.81 -14.09
N SER A 166 26.55 6.59 -13.58
CA SER A 166 27.68 5.68 -13.57
C SER A 166 28.07 5.22 -14.98
N VAL A 167 27.07 4.98 -15.85
CA VAL A 167 27.31 4.61 -17.25
C VAL A 167 27.87 5.79 -18.06
N LEU A 168 27.40 7.01 -17.80
CA LEU A 168 27.90 8.23 -18.44
C LEU A 168 29.36 8.52 -18.04
N GLN A 169 29.73 8.34 -16.78
CA GLN A 169 31.11 8.52 -16.31
C GLN A 169 32.05 7.47 -16.93
N ALA A 170 31.66 6.20 -16.96
CA ALA A 170 32.44 5.13 -17.57
C ALA A 170 32.72 5.36 -19.09
N ASN A 171 31.73 5.91 -19.81
CA ASN A 171 31.88 6.26 -21.23
C ASN A 171 32.76 7.50 -21.45
N THR A 172 32.83 8.43 -20.50
CA THR A 172 33.68 9.61 -20.61
C THR A 172 35.15 9.27 -20.36
N GLU A 173 35.43 8.40 -19.40
CA GLU A 173 36.80 7.91 -19.13
C GLU A 173 37.34 7.06 -20.26
N SER A 174 36.50 6.24 -20.91
CA SER A 174 36.91 5.42 -22.08
C SER A 174 37.23 6.28 -23.31
N LYS A 175 36.62 7.43 -23.50
CA LYS A 175 36.92 8.36 -24.58
C LYS A 175 38.22 9.14 -24.33
N GLN A 176 38.49 9.54 -23.09
CA GLN A 176 39.75 10.22 -22.77
C GLN A 176 40.97 9.29 -22.86
N ALA A 177 40.82 8.01 -22.52
CA ALA A 177 41.90 7.03 -22.67
C ALA A 177 42.31 6.78 -24.13
N ASN A 178 41.34 6.81 -25.07
CA ASN A 178 41.58 6.62 -26.49
C ASN A 178 42.20 7.85 -27.21
N GLU A 179 42.02 9.05 -26.66
CA GLU A 179 42.64 10.25 -27.25
C GLU A 179 44.12 10.43 -26.85
N VAL A 180 44.54 9.81 -25.75
CA VAL A 180 45.95 9.88 -25.27
C VAL A 180 46.85 8.84 -25.99
N GLU A 181 46.31 7.77 -26.57
CA GLU A 181 47.06 6.72 -27.26
C GLU A 181 47.31 7.02 -28.75
N ASN A 182 46.70 8.06 -29.32
CA ASN A 182 46.84 8.52 -30.70
C ASN A 182 47.48 9.91 -30.88
N ALA A 183 48.21 10.36 -29.88
CA ALA A 183 48.96 11.61 -29.94
C ALA A 183 50.45 11.39 -30.01
#